data_e5a41f122b999e57d209e62266bacfde
#
_entry.id   e5a41f122b999e57d209e62266bacfde
#
_cell.length_a   1.000
_cell.length_b   1.000
_cell.length_c   1.000
_cell.angle_alpha   90.00
_cell.angle_beta   90.00
_cell.angle_gamma   90.00
#
_symmetry.space_group_name_H-M   'P 1'
#
loop_
_entity.id
_entity.type
_entity.pdbx_description
1 polymer ?
#
loop_
_entity_poly.entity_id
_entity_poly.type
_entity_poly.pdbx_seq_one_letter_code
_entity_poly.pdbx_strand_id
1 'polypeptide(L)'
;DQLLNTIFDICRNSYLSNLFGIPTDCPTREKNGWMADGFMVQEAGMFNYDSRNVYAKWVKDMIDTQEANGGHLHCALLSLSLYR
;
A
#
# COMPACT_ATOMS: atom_id res chain seq x y z
N ASP A 1 -22.31 18.81 -1.38
CA ASP A 1 -22.03 19.08 -2.79
C ASP A 1 -21.75 17.79 -3.53
N GLN A 2 -22.47 17.57 -4.63
CA GLN A 2 -22.40 16.31 -5.38
C GLN A 2 -21.01 16.09 -6.00
N LEU A 3 -20.34 17.14 -6.45
CA LEU A 3 -18.99 17.04 -7.01
C LEU A 3 -17.99 16.58 -5.96
N LEU A 4 -18.02 17.14 -4.77
CA LEU A 4 -17.15 16.75 -3.67
C LEU A 4 -17.42 15.30 -3.22
N ASN A 5 -18.67 14.90 -3.16
CA ASN A 5 -19.04 13.52 -2.83
C ASN A 5 -18.53 12.55 -3.90
N THR A 6 -18.65 12.91 -5.20
CA THR A 6 -18.10 12.10 -6.28
C THR A 6 -16.59 11.95 -6.21
N ILE A 7 -15.86 13.03 -5.93
CA ILE A 7 -14.41 13.02 -5.76
C ILE A 7 -14.05 12.11 -4.59
N PHE A 8 -14.76 12.23 -3.47
CA PHE A 8 -14.55 11.38 -2.29
C PHE A 8 -14.72 9.89 -2.61
N ASP A 9 -15.79 9.52 -3.32
CA ASP A 9 -16.06 8.15 -3.72
C ASP A 9 -15.01 7.60 -4.69
N ILE A 10 -14.54 8.42 -5.64
CA ILE A 10 -13.45 8.06 -6.55
C ILE A 10 -12.17 7.77 -5.76
N CYS A 11 -11.82 8.62 -4.80
CA CYS A 11 -10.63 8.42 -3.96
C CYS A 11 -10.73 7.13 -3.15
N ARG A 12 -11.88 6.84 -2.55
CA ARG A 12 -12.12 5.60 -1.81
C ARG A 12 -11.99 4.37 -2.71
N ASN A 13 -12.58 4.40 -3.89
CA ASN A 13 -12.51 3.30 -4.85
C ASN A 13 -11.08 3.09 -5.35
N SER A 14 -10.35 4.16 -5.61
CA SER A 14 -8.93 4.09 -5.99
C SER A 14 -8.09 3.45 -4.89
N TYR A 15 -8.30 3.83 -3.65
CA TYR A 15 -7.61 3.24 -2.51
C TYR A 15 -7.86 1.72 -2.43
N LEU A 16 -9.13 1.30 -2.49
CA LEU A 16 -9.48 -0.13 -2.41
C LEU A 16 -8.95 -0.93 -3.60
N SER A 17 -8.97 -0.36 -4.80
CA SER A 17 -8.49 -1.05 -6.01
C SER A 17 -6.97 -1.24 -6.03
N ASN A 18 -6.23 -0.49 -5.22
CA ASN A 18 -4.79 -0.61 -5.05
C ASN A 18 -4.37 -1.42 -3.81
N LEU A 19 -5.31 -2.10 -3.16
CA LEU A 19 -5.06 -2.87 -1.96
C LEU A 19 -5.08 -4.37 -2.27
N PHE A 20 -3.91 -4.98 -2.43
CA PHE A 20 -3.71 -6.41 -2.72
C PHE A 20 -3.00 -7.13 -1.56
N GLY A 21 -3.54 -7.03 -0.35
CA GLY A 21 -2.90 -7.50 0.88
C GLY A 21 -1.84 -6.53 1.41
N ILE A 22 -1.34 -5.65 0.55
CA ILE A 22 -0.49 -4.49 0.85
C ILE A 22 -0.93 -3.32 -0.04
N PRO A 23 -0.62 -2.06 0.32
CA PRO A 23 -0.81 -0.95 -0.60
C PRO A 23 0.08 -1.10 -1.85
N THR A 24 -0.49 -0.88 -3.02
CA THR A 24 0.23 -0.95 -4.30
C THR A 24 0.16 0.38 -5.03
N ASP A 25 1.09 0.61 -5.95
CA ASP A 25 1.19 1.83 -6.74
C ASP A 25 0.08 1.96 -7.78
N CYS A 26 -0.28 0.86 -8.43
CA CYS A 26 -1.32 0.87 -9.46
C CYS A 26 -2.04 -0.49 -9.54
N PRO A 27 -3.36 -0.49 -9.91
CA PRO A 27 -4.16 -1.71 -9.87
C PRO A 27 -3.98 -2.61 -11.09
N THR A 28 -3.40 -2.11 -12.19
CA THR A 28 -3.41 -2.80 -13.49
C THR A 28 -2.02 -3.08 -14.08
N ARG A 29 -1.02 -2.27 -13.77
CA ARG A 29 0.33 -2.38 -14.36
C ARG A 29 1.30 -3.07 -13.41
N GLU A 30 2.05 -2.29 -12.63
CA GLU A 30 3.12 -2.83 -11.77
C GLU A 30 2.59 -3.67 -10.61
N LYS A 31 1.56 -3.20 -9.94
CA LYS A 31 0.95 -3.86 -8.75
C LYS A 31 1.98 -4.14 -7.67
N ASN A 32 2.91 -3.21 -7.47
CA ASN A 32 4.03 -3.33 -6.55
C ASN A 32 3.80 -2.52 -5.28
N GLY A 33 4.32 -3.03 -4.17
CA GLY A 33 4.23 -2.39 -2.87
C GLY A 33 5.28 -1.28 -2.68
N TRP A 34 5.31 -0.28 -3.56
CA TRP A 34 6.17 0.87 -3.42
C TRP A 34 5.88 1.61 -2.12
N MET A 35 6.90 1.78 -1.28
CA MET A 35 6.72 2.33 0.07
C MET A 35 6.24 3.78 0.06
N ALA A 36 6.74 4.60 -0.87
CA ALA A 36 6.33 5.99 -0.99
C ALA A 36 4.84 6.13 -1.35
N ASP A 37 4.38 5.34 -2.32
CA ASP A 37 2.97 5.32 -2.73
C ASP A 37 2.06 4.89 -1.58
N GLY A 38 2.41 3.82 -0.89
CA GLY A 38 1.66 3.34 0.28
C GLY A 38 1.63 4.35 1.42
N PHE A 39 2.74 5.05 1.66
CA PHE A 39 2.82 6.09 2.68
C PHE A 39 1.92 7.29 2.34
N MET A 40 1.90 7.73 1.10
CA MET A 40 1.10 8.89 0.68
C MET A 40 -0.40 8.68 0.87
N VAL A 41 -0.89 7.45 0.76
CA VAL A 41 -2.33 7.13 0.85
C VAL A 41 -2.76 6.59 2.21
N GLN A 42 -1.82 6.31 3.13
CA GLN A 42 -2.13 5.65 4.40
C GLN A 42 -3.12 6.45 5.25
N GLU A 43 -2.96 7.76 5.31
CA GLU A 43 -3.82 8.62 6.12
C GLU A 43 -5.27 8.59 5.63
N ALA A 44 -5.47 8.68 4.31
CA ALA A 44 -6.77 8.51 3.69
C ALA A 44 -7.38 7.14 3.97
N GLY A 45 -6.56 6.09 3.94
CA GLY A 45 -6.98 4.74 4.31
C GLY A 45 -7.42 4.63 5.76
N MET A 46 -6.66 5.21 6.68
CA MET A 46 -6.98 5.16 8.12
C MET A 46 -8.24 5.97 8.48
N PHE A 47 -8.50 7.08 7.79
CA PHE A 47 -9.71 7.87 8.02
C PHE A 47 -10.98 7.24 7.46
N ASN A 48 -10.87 6.49 6.37
CA ASN A 48 -12.03 5.96 5.66
C ASN A 48 -12.32 4.49 5.97
N TYR A 49 -11.33 3.73 6.46
CA TYR A 49 -11.43 2.30 6.70
C TYR A 49 -10.69 1.91 7.98
N ASP A 50 -11.08 0.79 8.59
CA ASP A 50 -10.28 0.18 9.66
C ASP A 50 -9.07 -0.55 9.04
N SER A 51 -8.10 0.23 8.60
CA SER A 51 -6.91 -0.26 7.88
C SER A 51 -5.71 -0.55 8.81
N ARG A 52 -5.88 -0.50 10.11
CA ARG A 52 -4.81 -0.72 11.09
C ARG A 52 -4.05 -2.04 10.83
N ASN A 53 -4.79 -3.11 10.65
CA ASN A 53 -4.20 -4.44 10.45
C ASN A 53 -3.47 -4.56 9.10
N VAL A 54 -3.95 -3.87 8.08
CA VAL A 54 -3.28 -3.81 6.76
C VAL A 54 -1.90 -3.19 6.89
N TYR A 55 -1.81 -2.04 7.55
CA TYR A 55 -0.53 -1.36 7.73
C TYR A 55 0.38 -2.07 8.73
N ALA A 56 -0.14 -2.66 9.79
CA ALA A 56 0.64 -3.47 10.71
C ALA A 56 1.26 -4.69 9.99
N LYS A 57 0.50 -5.37 9.16
CA LYS A 57 0.98 -6.47 8.31
C LYS A 57 2.04 -5.97 7.32
N TRP A 58 1.82 -4.84 6.67
CA TRP A 58 2.77 -4.29 5.70
C TRP A 58 4.10 -3.89 6.34
N VAL A 59 4.06 -3.28 7.53
CA VAL A 59 5.29 -2.99 8.31
C VAL A 59 6.03 -4.28 8.65
N LYS A 60 5.31 -5.35 9.01
CA LYS A 60 5.91 -6.66 9.25
C LYS A 60 6.57 -7.20 7.97
N ASP A 61 5.93 -7.11 6.81
CA ASP A 61 6.52 -7.50 5.54
C ASP A 61 7.81 -6.72 5.23
N MET A 62 7.85 -5.42 5.54
CA MET A 62 9.05 -4.60 5.41
C MET A 62 10.17 -5.12 6.31
N ILE A 63 9.87 -5.45 7.56
CA ILE A 63 10.85 -6.02 8.50
C ILE A 63 11.37 -7.35 7.99
N ASP A 64 10.49 -8.22 7.52
CA ASP A 64 10.84 -9.55 7.00
C ASP A 64 11.69 -9.48 5.72
N THR A 65 11.62 -8.36 4.98
CA THR A 65 12.40 -8.12 3.76
C THR A 65 13.62 -7.21 3.96
N GLN A 66 13.90 -6.83 5.19
CA GLN A 66 15.04 -5.97 5.51
C GLN A 66 16.37 -6.67 5.21
N GLU A 67 17.29 -5.97 4.55
CA GLU A 67 18.63 -6.48 4.30
C GLU A 67 19.49 -6.50 5.57
N ALA A 68 20.54 -7.33 5.55
CA ALA A 68 21.44 -7.47 6.70
C ALA A 68 22.15 -6.17 7.12
N ASN A 69 22.29 -5.22 6.20
CA ASN A 69 22.87 -3.89 6.46
C ASN A 69 21.84 -2.90 7.05
N GLY A 70 20.58 -3.32 7.27
CA GLY A 70 19.47 -2.48 7.72
C GLY A 70 18.75 -1.73 6.61
N GLY A 71 19.19 -1.87 5.35
CA GLY A 71 18.52 -1.27 4.20
C GLY A 71 17.16 -1.91 3.91
N HIS A 72 16.30 -1.17 3.24
CA HIS A 72 15.03 -1.67 2.70
C HIS A 72 15.02 -1.52 1.18
N LEU A 73 14.47 -2.52 0.51
CA LEU A 73 14.07 -2.36 -0.89
C LEU A 73 12.96 -1.30 -0.97
N HIS A 74 12.99 -0.49 -2.02
CA HIS A 74 11.95 0.52 -2.24
C HIS A 74 10.55 -0.08 -2.42
N CYS A 75 10.49 -1.39 -2.71
CA CYS A 75 9.26 -2.15 -2.84
C CYS A 75 9.31 -3.40 -1.95
N ALA A 76 8.39 -3.50 -0.99
CA ALA A 76 8.34 -4.63 -0.05
C ALA A 76 8.04 -6.00 -0.71
N LEU A 77 7.57 -6.02 -1.96
CA LEU A 77 7.22 -7.25 -2.69
C LEU A 77 8.36 -7.86 -3.52
N LEU A 78 9.36 -7.08 -3.91
CA LEU A 78 10.45 -7.59 -4.78
C LEU A 78 11.23 -8.72 -4.11
N SER A 79 11.31 -8.72 -2.79
CA SER A 79 12.01 -9.77 -2.05
C SER A 79 11.24 -11.10 -2.03
N LEU A 80 9.90 -11.07 -2.02
CA LEU A 80 9.09 -12.28 -1.98
C LEU A 80 9.05 -13.03 -3.33
N SER A 81 9.25 -12.32 -4.45
CA SER A 81 9.28 -12.93 -5.78
C SER A 81 10.61 -13.62 -6.11
N LEU A 82 11.68 -13.32 -5.38
CA LEU A 82 13.00 -13.93 -5.57
C LEU A 82 13.15 -15.25 -4.80
N TYR A 83 12.18 -15.61 -3.93
CA TYR A 83 12.18 -16.85 -3.14
C TYR A 83 11.16 -17.88 -3.64
N ARG A 84 10.68 -17.75 -4.86
CA ARG A 84 9.82 -18.77 -5.49
C ARG A 84 10.53 -19.51 -6.61
#